data_a53a215d911893ed3c65c8d6661cc2ef
#
_entry.id   a53a215d911893ed3c65c8d6661cc2ef
#
_cell.length_a   1.000
_cell.length_b   1.000
_cell.length_c   1.000
_cell.angle_alpha   90.00
_cell.angle_beta   90.00
_cell.angle_gamma   90.00
#
_symmetry.space_group_name_H-M   'P 1'
#
loop_
_entity.id
_entity.type
_entity.pdbx_description
1 polymer ?
#
loop_
_entity_poly.entity_id
_entity_poly.type
_entity_poly.pdbx_seq_one_letter_code
_entity_poly.pdbx_strand_id
1 'polypeptide(L)'
;MKFSSLLFTASLVAAMPASVEPRQAQGSINRMMKAKGKTYYGTITDPNLLQSQQNNAIIRADFGQVTPENSMKWDATEPQPGRFNFAGADQVVNFAAQSGLKVRGHALVWHSQLPQWVHNIKDKNQLKMAIENHIKAVAGHFKGRIYAWDVVNEIFDWDGSLRKDSPFTQILGEEFVGIAFRAARAADPNAKLYINDYSIENPNAAKLKAGMVAHVKKWIAQGIPIDGIGSQTHLDPGAAYGVQSALQQMASTGVKEVAITELDIRSAPANDYAVVTKACLNVPKCVGITVWGVSDKDSWRKEKDGLLFNRYYQPKPAYGAVVNALR
;
A
#
# COMPACT_ATOMS: atom_id res chain seq x y z
N MET A 1 -81.06 -12.39 18.70
CA MET A 1 -79.81 -11.59 18.88
C MET A 1 -78.76 -12.24 18.03
N LYS A 2 -78.40 -11.59 16.92
CA LYS A 2 -77.31 -12.08 16.03
C LYS A 2 -76.07 -11.29 16.35
N PHE A 3 -74.97 -11.95 16.79
CA PHE A 3 -73.62 -11.34 16.97
C PHE A 3 -72.91 -11.48 15.66
N SER A 4 -72.57 -10.36 15.06
CA SER A 4 -71.63 -10.30 13.91
C SER A 4 -70.23 -10.12 14.42
N SER A 5 -69.37 -11.09 14.14
CA SER A 5 -67.96 -11.00 14.42
C SER A 5 -67.24 -10.29 13.27
N LEU A 6 -66.65 -9.12 13.53
CA LEU A 6 -65.72 -8.45 12.59
C LEU A 6 -64.28 -9.07 12.73
N LEU A 7 -63.82 -9.67 11.66
CA LEU A 7 -62.38 -10.07 11.52
C LEU A 7 -61.60 -8.87 11.03
N PHE A 8 -60.66 -8.42 11.86
CA PHE A 8 -59.62 -7.48 11.47
C PHE A 8 -58.47 -8.26 10.83
N THR A 9 -58.24 -8.12 9.54
CA THR A 9 -57.01 -8.59 8.85
C THR A 9 -55.97 -7.54 8.98
N ALA A 10 -54.92 -7.81 9.78
CA ALA A 10 -53.72 -7.00 9.85
C ALA A 10 -52.82 -7.33 8.64
N SER A 11 -52.68 -6.40 7.71
CA SER A 11 -51.73 -6.51 6.60
C SER A 11 -50.32 -6.22 7.14
N LEU A 12 -49.46 -7.24 7.19
CA LEU A 12 -48.02 -7.05 7.37
C LEU A 12 -47.45 -6.40 6.10
N VAL A 13 -47.10 -5.14 6.18
CA VAL A 13 -46.26 -4.49 5.18
C VAL A 13 -44.82 -4.94 5.46
N ALA A 14 -44.31 -5.90 4.70
CA ALA A 14 -42.91 -6.25 4.70
C ALA A 14 -42.10 -5.05 4.17
N ALA A 15 -41.29 -4.45 5.03
CA ALA A 15 -40.33 -3.45 4.62
C ALA A 15 -39.34 -4.08 3.61
N MET A 16 -39.42 -3.71 2.36
CA MET A 16 -38.40 -4.07 1.36
C MET A 16 -37.06 -3.50 1.80
N PRO A 17 -35.98 -4.27 1.72
CA PRO A 17 -34.65 -3.71 1.96
C PRO A 17 -34.40 -2.58 0.96
N ALA A 18 -33.94 -1.43 1.45
CA ALA A 18 -33.59 -0.29 0.63
C ALA A 18 -32.68 -0.76 -0.52
N SER A 19 -33.10 -0.53 -1.75
CA SER A 19 -32.34 -0.82 -2.95
C SER A 19 -31.01 -0.08 -2.83
N VAL A 20 -29.90 -0.83 -2.77
CA VAL A 20 -28.54 -0.27 -2.88
C VAL A 20 -28.45 0.31 -4.29
N GLU A 21 -28.58 1.62 -4.41
CA GLU A 21 -28.31 2.33 -5.67
C GLU A 21 -27.00 1.81 -6.26
N PRO A 22 -26.96 1.43 -7.55
CA PRO A 22 -25.73 0.89 -8.13
C PRO A 22 -24.63 1.93 -8.07
N ARG A 23 -23.49 1.57 -7.46
CA ARG A 23 -22.28 2.41 -7.30
C ARG A 23 -21.78 3.04 -8.61
N GLN A 24 -22.24 2.60 -9.74
CA GLN A 24 -21.91 3.16 -11.06
C GLN A 24 -22.33 4.64 -11.24
N ALA A 25 -23.26 5.16 -10.44
CA ALA A 25 -23.74 6.54 -10.55
C ALA A 25 -22.71 7.60 -10.04
N GLN A 26 -21.78 7.25 -9.13
CA GLN A 26 -20.80 8.20 -8.59
C GLN A 26 -19.42 8.18 -9.30
N GLY A 27 -19.15 7.19 -10.15
CA GLY A 27 -17.85 7.02 -10.83
C GLY A 27 -16.78 6.41 -9.92
N SER A 28 -15.90 5.58 -10.49
CA SER A 28 -14.76 4.96 -9.80
C SER A 28 -13.78 6.02 -9.30
N ILE A 29 -13.37 5.97 -8.02
CA ILE A 29 -12.34 6.87 -7.48
C ILE A 29 -11.02 6.77 -8.25
N ASN A 30 -10.67 5.58 -8.74
CA ASN A 30 -9.51 5.40 -9.61
C ASN A 30 -9.68 6.12 -10.96
N ARG A 31 -10.86 6.04 -11.58
CA ARG A 31 -11.12 6.75 -12.85
C ARG A 31 -11.01 8.26 -12.68
N MET A 32 -11.57 8.77 -11.58
CA MET A 32 -11.49 10.20 -11.25
C MET A 32 -10.04 10.63 -10.97
N MET A 33 -9.27 9.82 -10.25
CA MET A 33 -7.85 10.06 -9.98
C MET A 33 -7.04 10.10 -11.28
N LYS A 34 -7.31 9.17 -12.21
CA LYS A 34 -6.69 9.16 -13.55
C LYS A 34 -7.07 10.37 -14.39
N ALA A 35 -8.31 10.87 -14.30
CA ALA A 35 -8.74 12.09 -14.98
C ALA A 35 -8.00 13.34 -14.49
N LYS A 36 -7.45 13.32 -13.26
CA LYS A 36 -6.56 14.34 -12.71
C LYS A 36 -5.07 14.14 -13.08
N GLY A 37 -4.76 13.23 -14.01
CA GLY A 37 -3.40 12.96 -14.48
C GLY A 37 -2.57 12.07 -13.55
N LYS A 38 -3.17 11.43 -12.55
CA LYS A 38 -2.50 10.48 -11.66
C LYS A 38 -2.60 9.05 -12.19
N THR A 39 -1.75 8.14 -11.70
CA THR A 39 -1.65 6.79 -12.25
C THR A 39 -2.72 5.86 -11.70
N TYR A 40 -3.03 5.96 -10.39
CA TYR A 40 -3.99 5.08 -9.73
C TYR A 40 -4.52 5.66 -8.41
N TYR A 41 -5.70 5.16 -8.01
CA TYR A 41 -6.15 5.06 -6.62
C TYR A 41 -6.27 3.56 -6.31
N GLY A 42 -5.51 3.05 -5.35
CA GLY A 42 -5.33 1.62 -5.10
C GLY A 42 -5.73 1.17 -3.70
N THR A 43 -5.64 -0.13 -3.47
CA THR A 43 -5.86 -0.77 -2.16
C THR A 43 -4.97 -1.99 -2.00
N ILE A 44 -5.07 -2.69 -0.85
CA ILE A 44 -4.43 -4.00 -0.66
C ILE A 44 -5.43 -5.13 -0.92
N THR A 45 -4.90 -6.30 -1.19
CA THR A 45 -5.62 -7.58 -1.09
C THR A 45 -4.63 -8.71 -0.79
N ASP A 46 -5.16 -9.88 -0.45
CA ASP A 46 -4.38 -11.11 -0.23
C ASP A 46 -5.27 -12.34 -0.47
N PRO A 47 -4.75 -13.57 -0.56
CA PRO A 47 -5.54 -14.76 -0.86
C PRO A 47 -6.78 -14.97 0.01
N ASN A 48 -6.69 -14.67 1.32
CA ASN A 48 -7.83 -14.72 2.24
C ASN A 48 -8.90 -13.68 1.92
N LEU A 49 -8.50 -12.45 1.52
CA LEU A 49 -9.40 -11.36 1.16
C LEU A 49 -10.06 -11.60 -0.21
N LEU A 50 -9.36 -12.28 -1.13
CA LEU A 50 -9.90 -12.66 -2.44
C LEU A 50 -11.05 -13.67 -2.36
N GLN A 51 -11.26 -14.34 -1.23
CA GLN A 51 -12.42 -15.20 -1.00
C GLN A 51 -13.73 -14.41 -0.82
N SER A 52 -13.65 -13.12 -0.48
CA SER A 52 -14.80 -12.24 -0.32
C SER A 52 -15.25 -11.66 -1.66
N GLN A 53 -16.44 -12.07 -2.13
CA GLN A 53 -17.04 -11.52 -3.34
C GLN A 53 -17.31 -10.01 -3.21
N GLN A 54 -17.70 -9.53 -2.03
CA GLN A 54 -17.96 -8.11 -1.77
C GLN A 54 -16.66 -7.30 -1.86
N ASN A 55 -15.57 -7.79 -1.24
CA ASN A 55 -14.26 -7.18 -1.33
C ASN A 55 -13.82 -7.05 -2.80
N ASN A 56 -13.89 -8.15 -3.55
CA ASN A 56 -13.48 -8.20 -4.95
C ASN A 56 -14.32 -7.29 -5.85
N ALA A 57 -15.62 -7.21 -5.60
CA ALA A 57 -16.51 -6.32 -6.36
C ALA A 57 -16.14 -4.85 -6.17
N ILE A 58 -15.83 -4.44 -4.94
CA ILE A 58 -15.36 -3.07 -4.64
C ILE A 58 -14.00 -2.80 -5.30
N ILE A 59 -13.06 -3.75 -5.19
CA ILE A 59 -11.74 -3.58 -5.81
C ILE A 59 -11.89 -3.32 -7.32
N ARG A 60 -12.66 -4.14 -8.01
CA ARG A 60 -12.87 -3.98 -9.46
C ARG A 60 -13.62 -2.69 -9.84
N ALA A 61 -14.54 -2.23 -8.97
CA ALA A 61 -15.33 -1.04 -9.26
C ALA A 61 -14.57 0.26 -9.04
N ASP A 62 -13.79 0.34 -7.95
CA ASP A 62 -13.27 1.60 -7.44
C ASP A 62 -11.76 1.77 -7.59
N PHE A 63 -10.99 0.68 -7.57
CA PHE A 63 -9.54 0.75 -7.50
C PHE A 63 -8.85 0.39 -8.82
N GLY A 64 -7.63 0.88 -9.03
CA GLY A 64 -6.83 0.63 -10.22
C GLY A 64 -5.48 -0.03 -9.95
N GLN A 65 -5.21 -0.31 -8.68
CA GLN A 65 -3.98 -0.95 -8.23
C GLN A 65 -4.25 -1.78 -6.98
N VAL A 66 -3.54 -2.90 -6.83
CA VAL A 66 -3.52 -3.70 -5.60
C VAL A 66 -2.09 -3.95 -5.13
N THR A 67 -1.92 -4.01 -3.81
CA THR A 67 -0.69 -4.45 -3.15
C THR A 67 -1.00 -5.73 -2.39
N PRO A 68 -0.24 -6.82 -2.54
CA PRO A 68 -0.34 -8.00 -1.66
C PRO A 68 0.02 -7.59 -0.22
N GLU A 69 -0.89 -7.83 0.73
CA GLU A 69 -0.69 -7.42 2.12
C GLU A 69 0.45 -8.20 2.79
N ASN A 70 0.49 -9.51 2.57
CA ASN A 70 1.46 -10.41 3.22
C ASN A 70 2.10 -11.41 2.28
N SER A 71 1.38 -11.91 1.27
CA SER A 71 1.77 -13.05 0.46
C SER A 71 3.04 -12.84 -0.40
N MET A 72 3.55 -11.60 -0.48
CA MET A 72 4.77 -11.27 -1.24
C MET A 72 5.98 -10.95 -0.35
N LYS A 73 5.82 -10.98 0.98
CA LYS A 73 6.89 -10.73 1.94
C LYS A 73 7.87 -11.91 1.99
N TRP A 74 9.07 -11.69 2.52
CA TRP A 74 10.16 -12.66 2.45
C TRP A 74 9.81 -14.01 3.13
N ASP A 75 9.21 -13.97 4.31
CA ASP A 75 8.79 -15.18 5.03
C ASP A 75 7.76 -16.03 4.27
N ALA A 76 6.89 -15.39 3.51
CA ALA A 76 5.88 -16.05 2.68
C ALA A 76 6.47 -16.63 1.39
N THR A 77 7.42 -15.90 0.77
CA THR A 77 7.96 -16.24 -0.55
C THR A 77 9.19 -17.13 -0.50
N GLU A 78 10.00 -17.07 0.58
CA GLU A 78 11.20 -17.92 0.77
C GLU A 78 11.34 -18.33 2.25
N PRO A 79 10.45 -19.20 2.77
CA PRO A 79 10.45 -19.60 4.19
C PRO A 79 11.71 -20.40 4.60
N GLN A 80 12.41 -21.00 3.65
CA GLN A 80 13.68 -21.70 3.82
C GLN A 80 14.65 -21.31 2.71
N PRO A 81 15.97 -21.33 2.94
CA PRO A 81 16.96 -20.94 1.95
C PRO A 81 16.75 -21.66 0.61
N GLY A 82 16.53 -20.89 -0.46
CA GLY A 82 16.34 -21.39 -1.82
C GLY A 82 15.04 -22.17 -2.06
N ARG A 83 14.13 -22.22 -1.10
CA ARG A 83 12.80 -22.85 -1.25
C ARG A 83 11.73 -21.78 -1.40
N PHE A 84 11.36 -21.51 -2.64
CA PHE A 84 10.40 -20.46 -2.98
C PHE A 84 8.97 -20.98 -3.04
N ASN A 85 8.03 -20.16 -2.56
CA ASN A 85 6.60 -20.39 -2.64
C ASN A 85 5.90 -19.10 -3.13
N PHE A 86 5.41 -19.13 -4.35
CA PHE A 86 4.74 -17.99 -4.96
C PHE A 86 3.21 -18.13 -5.02
N ALA A 87 2.66 -19.25 -4.52
CA ALA A 87 1.25 -19.59 -4.71
C ALA A 87 0.28 -18.48 -4.22
N GLY A 88 0.56 -17.88 -3.06
CA GLY A 88 -0.26 -16.78 -2.53
C GLY A 88 -0.14 -15.51 -3.36
N ALA A 89 1.08 -15.12 -3.66
CA ALA A 89 1.35 -13.92 -4.46
C ALA A 89 0.82 -14.06 -5.90
N ASP A 90 0.95 -15.25 -6.52
CA ASP A 90 0.39 -15.53 -7.85
C ASP A 90 -1.13 -15.36 -7.88
N GLN A 91 -1.87 -15.72 -6.82
CA GLN A 91 -3.31 -15.49 -6.75
C GLN A 91 -3.64 -14.01 -6.86
N VAL A 92 -2.91 -13.15 -6.14
CA VAL A 92 -3.12 -11.69 -6.16
C VAL A 92 -2.75 -11.10 -7.52
N VAL A 93 -1.60 -11.49 -8.09
CA VAL A 93 -1.14 -10.99 -9.40
C VAL A 93 -2.07 -11.45 -10.53
N ASN A 94 -2.57 -12.68 -10.48
CA ASN A 94 -3.52 -13.19 -11.46
C ASN A 94 -4.88 -12.49 -11.34
N PHE A 95 -5.38 -12.26 -10.12
CA PHE A 95 -6.59 -11.46 -9.89
C PHE A 95 -6.44 -10.04 -10.46
N ALA A 96 -5.30 -9.40 -10.23
CA ALA A 96 -5.01 -8.08 -10.75
C ALA A 96 -5.01 -8.06 -12.29
N ALA A 97 -4.35 -9.02 -12.92
CA ALA A 97 -4.30 -9.15 -14.37
C ALA A 97 -5.70 -9.34 -14.98
N GLN A 98 -6.50 -10.25 -14.42
CA GLN A 98 -7.90 -10.49 -14.84
C GLN A 98 -8.81 -9.28 -14.64
N SER A 99 -8.46 -8.39 -13.70
CA SER A 99 -9.25 -7.21 -13.35
C SER A 99 -8.71 -5.91 -13.97
N GLY A 100 -7.64 -5.98 -14.78
CA GLY A 100 -7.01 -4.81 -15.39
C GLY A 100 -6.33 -3.86 -14.38
N LEU A 101 -5.86 -4.39 -13.24
CA LEU A 101 -5.27 -3.63 -12.16
C LEU A 101 -3.74 -3.66 -12.23
N LYS A 102 -3.09 -2.59 -11.77
CA LYS A 102 -1.64 -2.58 -11.51
C LYS A 102 -1.34 -3.33 -10.20
N VAL A 103 -0.11 -3.83 -10.07
CA VAL A 103 0.37 -4.45 -8.83
C VAL A 103 1.57 -3.66 -8.30
N ARG A 104 1.56 -3.32 -7.01
CA ARG A 104 2.76 -2.96 -6.26
C ARG A 104 3.24 -4.19 -5.51
N GLY A 105 4.48 -4.59 -5.72
CA GLY A 105 5.10 -5.70 -4.99
C GLY A 105 5.60 -5.21 -3.62
N HIS A 106 5.21 -5.89 -2.54
CA HIS A 106 5.51 -5.49 -1.17
C HIS A 106 5.88 -6.71 -0.31
N ALA A 107 7.09 -6.81 0.21
CA ALA A 107 8.28 -6.01 -0.02
C ALA A 107 9.48 -6.96 -0.22
N LEU A 108 10.54 -6.53 -0.94
CA LEU A 108 11.66 -7.42 -1.20
C LEU A 108 12.61 -7.55 0.01
N VAL A 109 12.96 -6.43 0.67
CA VAL A 109 13.86 -6.42 1.83
C VAL A 109 13.21 -5.63 2.97
N TRP A 110 12.83 -6.32 4.02
CA TRP A 110 12.23 -5.75 5.22
C TRP A 110 12.69 -6.53 6.46
N HIS A 111 12.97 -5.83 7.56
CA HIS A 111 13.44 -6.42 8.81
C HIS A 111 12.35 -7.21 9.55
N SER A 112 11.07 -6.94 9.27
CA SER A 112 9.93 -7.64 9.82
C SER A 112 9.40 -8.70 8.84
N GLN A 113 8.61 -9.66 9.31
CA GLN A 113 8.17 -10.82 8.53
C GLN A 113 9.31 -11.43 7.68
N LEU A 114 10.47 -11.54 8.33
CA LEU A 114 11.70 -12.07 7.80
C LEU A 114 11.94 -13.46 8.39
N PRO A 115 12.25 -14.49 7.58
CA PRO A 115 12.40 -15.85 8.11
C PRO A 115 13.65 -15.96 9.00
N GLN A 116 13.56 -16.82 10.01
CA GLN A 116 14.60 -16.98 11.04
C GLN A 116 15.99 -17.33 10.44
N TRP A 117 16.02 -18.03 9.32
CA TRP A 117 17.28 -18.38 8.69
C TRP A 117 18.08 -17.14 8.22
N VAL A 118 17.41 -16.07 7.80
CA VAL A 118 18.07 -14.78 7.45
C VAL A 118 18.62 -14.10 8.71
N HIS A 119 17.87 -14.09 9.82
CA HIS A 119 18.35 -13.54 11.09
C HIS A 119 19.59 -14.27 11.62
N ASN A 120 19.75 -15.56 11.27
CA ASN A 120 20.88 -16.39 11.70
C ASN A 120 22.16 -16.14 10.89
N ILE A 121 22.09 -15.48 9.74
CA ILE A 121 23.27 -15.12 8.95
C ILE A 121 24.10 -14.08 9.71
N LYS A 122 25.42 -14.31 9.82
CA LYS A 122 26.37 -13.39 10.47
C LYS A 122 27.49 -12.94 9.52
N ASP A 123 27.66 -13.63 8.41
CA ASP A 123 28.68 -13.34 7.41
C ASP A 123 28.15 -12.39 6.35
N LYS A 124 28.94 -11.36 6.01
CA LYS A 124 28.58 -10.32 5.04
C LYS A 124 28.30 -10.87 3.64
N ASN A 125 29.14 -11.80 3.17
CA ASN A 125 29.00 -12.35 1.84
C ASN A 125 27.77 -13.26 1.74
N GLN A 126 27.50 -14.04 2.79
CA GLN A 126 26.28 -14.87 2.86
C GLN A 126 25.02 -14.01 2.86
N LEU A 127 24.98 -12.90 3.63
CA LEU A 127 23.80 -12.03 3.65
C LEU A 127 23.62 -11.30 2.31
N LYS A 128 24.70 -10.83 1.70
CA LYS A 128 24.67 -10.24 0.36
C LYS A 128 24.09 -11.24 -0.65
N MET A 129 24.60 -12.47 -0.68
CA MET A 129 24.09 -13.52 -1.59
C MET A 129 22.64 -13.86 -1.31
N ALA A 130 22.22 -13.91 -0.04
CA ALA A 130 20.82 -14.15 0.33
C ALA A 130 19.90 -13.05 -0.24
N ILE A 131 20.24 -11.77 -0.09
CA ILE A 131 19.48 -10.65 -0.66
C ILE A 131 19.41 -10.76 -2.20
N GLU A 132 20.56 -10.96 -2.86
CA GLU A 132 20.63 -11.04 -4.32
C GLU A 132 19.81 -12.22 -4.88
N ASN A 133 19.91 -13.39 -4.27
CA ASN A 133 19.19 -14.60 -4.67
C ASN A 133 17.67 -14.45 -4.44
N HIS A 134 17.27 -13.94 -3.27
CA HIS A 134 15.88 -13.67 -2.95
C HIS A 134 15.24 -12.74 -3.98
N ILE A 135 15.86 -11.57 -4.19
CA ILE A 135 15.34 -10.56 -5.12
C ILE A 135 15.31 -11.10 -6.56
N LYS A 136 16.35 -11.79 -6.99
CA LYS A 136 16.39 -12.41 -8.32
C LYS A 136 15.25 -13.41 -8.52
N ALA A 137 14.97 -14.24 -7.52
CA ALA A 137 13.90 -15.22 -7.60
C ALA A 137 12.51 -14.56 -7.56
N VAL A 138 12.25 -13.69 -6.59
CA VAL A 138 10.92 -13.07 -6.40
C VAL A 138 10.62 -12.08 -7.52
N ALA A 139 11.46 -11.07 -7.72
CA ALA A 139 11.23 -10.07 -8.76
C ALA A 139 11.33 -10.68 -10.17
N GLY A 140 12.18 -11.70 -10.36
CA GLY A 140 12.28 -12.45 -11.61
C GLY A 140 11.02 -13.26 -11.94
N HIS A 141 10.40 -13.92 -10.94
CA HIS A 141 9.14 -14.65 -11.11
C HIS A 141 8.01 -13.73 -11.58
N PHE A 142 7.94 -12.52 -11.06
CA PHE A 142 6.91 -11.53 -11.40
C PHE A 142 7.33 -10.54 -12.47
N LYS A 143 8.47 -10.73 -13.15
CA LYS A 143 9.01 -9.81 -14.16
C LYS A 143 7.95 -9.38 -15.18
N GLY A 144 7.83 -8.06 -15.35
CA GLY A 144 6.88 -7.44 -16.28
C GLY A 144 5.42 -7.41 -15.81
N ARG A 145 5.10 -8.00 -14.65
CA ARG A 145 3.75 -8.02 -14.07
C ARG A 145 3.59 -7.02 -12.91
N ILE A 146 4.69 -6.48 -12.39
CA ILE A 146 4.71 -5.54 -11.27
C ILE A 146 4.97 -4.13 -11.78
N TYR A 147 4.11 -3.19 -11.42
CA TYR A 147 4.28 -1.77 -11.72
C TYR A 147 5.43 -1.16 -10.91
N ALA A 148 5.45 -1.42 -9.60
CA ALA A 148 6.44 -0.88 -8.69
C ALA A 148 6.75 -1.88 -7.57
N TRP A 149 8.02 -2.01 -7.19
CA TRP A 149 8.50 -2.78 -6.05
C TRP A 149 8.88 -1.88 -4.87
N ASP A 150 8.41 -2.19 -3.69
CA ASP A 150 9.01 -1.72 -2.44
C ASP A 150 10.28 -2.57 -2.21
N VAL A 151 11.42 -2.05 -2.71
CA VAL A 151 12.70 -2.79 -2.71
C VAL A 151 13.26 -2.90 -1.31
N VAL A 152 13.24 -1.79 -0.56
CA VAL A 152 13.56 -1.77 0.86
C VAL A 152 12.45 -1.06 1.63
N ASN A 153 12.08 -1.61 2.79
CA ASN A 153 10.97 -1.13 3.59
C ASN A 153 11.40 -0.85 5.04
N GLU A 154 11.00 0.32 5.58
CA GLU A 154 11.15 0.71 6.98
C GLU A 154 12.59 0.65 7.49
N ILE A 155 13.48 1.32 6.80
CA ILE A 155 14.93 1.23 7.07
C ILE A 155 15.48 2.33 7.96
N PHE A 156 14.65 3.32 8.33
CA PHE A 156 15.08 4.44 9.17
C PHE A 156 14.47 4.39 10.57
N ASP A 157 15.28 4.76 11.58
CA ASP A 157 14.82 5.08 12.93
C ASP A 157 14.27 6.51 13.02
N TRP A 158 13.67 6.86 14.16
CA TRP A 158 13.01 8.15 14.38
C TRP A 158 13.96 9.35 14.28
N ASP A 159 15.24 9.18 14.59
CA ASP A 159 16.28 10.20 14.47
C ASP A 159 16.82 10.37 13.04
N GLY A 160 16.36 9.54 12.11
CA GLY A 160 16.81 9.51 10.71
C GLY A 160 18.04 8.66 10.46
N SER A 161 18.62 8.00 11.46
CA SER A 161 19.65 7.00 11.27
C SER A 161 19.08 5.71 10.66
N LEU A 162 19.95 4.88 10.07
CA LEU A 162 19.53 3.54 9.65
C LEU A 162 19.15 2.70 10.86
N ARG A 163 18.10 1.92 10.69
CA ARG A 163 17.50 1.06 11.71
C ARG A 163 18.50 0.08 12.33
N LYS A 164 18.74 0.18 13.65
CA LYS A 164 19.79 -0.54 14.36
C LYS A 164 19.46 -2.00 14.66
N ASP A 165 18.18 -2.35 14.74
CA ASP A 165 17.68 -3.70 15.02
C ASP A 165 17.50 -4.56 13.74
N SER A 166 17.82 -4.01 12.57
CA SER A 166 17.80 -4.73 11.31
C SER A 166 19.07 -5.55 11.10
N PRO A 167 18.99 -6.85 10.77
CA PRO A 167 20.17 -7.66 10.45
C PRO A 167 20.91 -7.12 9.23
N PHE A 168 20.21 -6.50 8.30
CA PHE A 168 20.81 -5.89 7.11
C PHE A 168 21.74 -4.73 7.48
N THR A 169 21.29 -3.83 8.33
CA THR A 169 22.09 -2.71 8.82
C THR A 169 23.25 -3.17 9.69
N GLN A 170 23.00 -4.15 10.59
CA GLN A 170 24.03 -4.64 11.53
C GLN A 170 25.21 -5.30 10.82
N ILE A 171 24.95 -6.01 9.72
CA ILE A 171 25.97 -6.82 9.04
C ILE A 171 26.55 -6.09 7.83
N LEU A 172 25.73 -5.43 7.03
CA LEU A 172 26.12 -4.79 5.76
C LEU A 172 26.22 -3.26 5.87
N GLY A 173 25.76 -2.67 6.99
CA GLY A 173 25.64 -1.21 7.07
C GLY A 173 24.74 -0.70 5.97
N GLU A 174 25.07 0.46 5.41
CA GLU A 174 24.29 1.12 4.34
C GLU A 174 24.38 0.39 2.98
N GLU A 175 25.36 -0.48 2.80
CA GLU A 175 25.61 -1.14 1.51
C GLU A 175 24.44 -2.00 1.03
N PHE A 176 23.63 -2.56 1.97
CA PHE A 176 22.52 -3.42 1.61
C PHE A 176 21.50 -2.74 0.69
N VAL A 177 21.32 -1.41 0.80
CA VAL A 177 20.40 -0.64 -0.05
C VAL A 177 20.85 -0.72 -1.51
N GLY A 178 22.12 -0.42 -1.78
CA GLY A 178 22.68 -0.51 -3.13
C GLY A 178 22.65 -1.93 -3.70
N ILE A 179 22.91 -2.94 -2.87
CA ILE A 179 22.80 -4.37 -3.24
C ILE A 179 21.36 -4.68 -3.68
N ALA A 180 20.38 -4.34 -2.86
CA ALA A 180 18.96 -4.64 -3.12
C ALA A 180 18.45 -3.94 -4.39
N PHE A 181 18.70 -2.64 -4.54
CA PHE A 181 18.22 -1.89 -5.70
C PHE A 181 18.86 -2.34 -7.02
N ARG A 182 20.17 -2.64 -7.02
CA ARG A 182 20.82 -3.18 -8.23
C ARG A 182 20.32 -4.57 -8.59
N ALA A 183 20.11 -5.44 -7.61
CA ALA A 183 19.53 -6.77 -7.83
C ALA A 183 18.09 -6.67 -8.37
N ALA A 184 17.27 -5.79 -7.82
CA ALA A 184 15.89 -5.57 -8.28
C ALA A 184 15.85 -5.04 -9.72
N ARG A 185 16.71 -4.08 -10.07
CA ARG A 185 16.80 -3.55 -11.44
C ARG A 185 17.25 -4.61 -12.44
N ALA A 186 18.18 -5.49 -12.04
CA ALA A 186 18.63 -6.58 -12.88
C ALA A 186 17.53 -7.64 -13.09
N ALA A 187 16.73 -7.92 -12.05
CA ALA A 187 15.66 -8.91 -12.10
C ALA A 187 14.44 -8.43 -12.91
N ASP A 188 14.00 -7.18 -12.71
CA ASP A 188 12.91 -6.56 -13.47
C ASP A 188 13.29 -5.14 -13.92
N PRO A 189 13.83 -4.97 -15.13
CA PRO A 189 14.30 -3.68 -15.65
C PRO A 189 13.20 -2.62 -15.81
N ASN A 190 11.94 -3.03 -15.93
CA ASN A 190 10.82 -2.14 -16.25
C ASN A 190 10.03 -1.68 -15.02
N ALA A 191 10.08 -2.42 -13.91
CA ALA A 191 9.41 -2.05 -12.68
C ALA A 191 10.01 -0.76 -12.08
N LYS A 192 9.17 0.06 -11.46
CA LYS A 192 9.61 1.20 -10.65
C LYS A 192 10.15 0.68 -9.32
N LEU A 193 11.29 1.18 -8.90
CA LEU A 193 11.97 0.75 -7.68
C LEU A 193 11.82 1.80 -6.59
N TYR A 194 11.15 1.43 -5.50
CA TYR A 194 10.78 2.31 -4.41
C TYR A 194 11.52 1.96 -3.11
N ILE A 195 11.81 2.98 -2.34
CA ILE A 195 12.04 2.91 -0.92
C ILE A 195 10.77 3.33 -0.20
N ASN A 196 10.27 2.54 0.74
CA ASN A 196 9.00 2.76 1.43
C ASN A 196 9.22 2.86 2.94
N ASP A 197 8.57 3.81 3.61
CA ASP A 197 8.70 3.93 5.06
C ASP A 197 7.46 4.62 5.68
N TYR A 198 7.26 4.40 7.00
CA TYR A 198 6.22 5.03 7.80
C TYR A 198 6.73 6.28 8.53
N SER A 199 5.81 7.12 8.97
CA SER A 199 6.08 8.34 9.76
C SER A 199 7.05 9.31 9.08
N ILE A 200 7.02 9.33 7.75
CA ILE A 200 7.71 10.31 6.90
C ILE A 200 6.74 11.32 6.26
N GLU A 201 5.49 11.27 6.62
CA GLU A 201 4.43 12.23 6.22
C GLU A 201 4.41 13.52 7.06
N ASN A 202 5.17 13.55 8.17
CA ASN A 202 5.39 14.77 8.93
C ASN A 202 6.59 15.55 8.35
N PRO A 203 6.38 16.76 7.79
CA PRO A 203 7.44 17.53 7.14
C PRO A 203 8.57 17.99 8.08
N ASN A 204 8.36 17.90 9.39
CA ASN A 204 9.35 18.28 10.41
C ASN A 204 10.11 17.11 11.01
N ALA A 205 9.70 15.87 10.74
CA ALA A 205 10.34 14.69 11.29
C ALA A 205 11.81 14.55 10.83
N ALA A 206 12.69 14.19 11.77
CA ALA A 206 14.07 13.86 11.44
C ALA A 206 14.15 12.65 10.51
N LYS A 207 13.26 11.66 10.71
CA LYS A 207 13.14 10.48 9.86
C LYS A 207 12.91 10.83 8.39
N LEU A 208 12.12 11.87 8.09
CA LEU A 208 11.96 12.39 6.73
C LEU A 208 13.21 13.13 6.27
N LYS A 209 13.68 14.13 7.04
CA LYS A 209 14.71 15.07 6.58
C LYS A 209 16.10 14.44 6.56
N ALA A 210 16.57 13.96 7.72
CA ALA A 210 17.89 13.37 7.90
C ALA A 210 17.93 11.92 7.39
N GLY A 211 16.85 11.18 7.54
CA GLY A 211 16.72 9.81 7.03
C GLY A 211 16.43 9.79 5.53
N MET A 212 15.17 9.85 5.16
CA MET A 212 14.71 9.59 3.80
C MET A 212 15.31 10.57 2.77
N VAL A 213 15.16 11.88 2.99
CA VAL A 213 15.56 12.88 1.98
C VAL A 213 17.06 12.93 1.80
N ALA A 214 17.84 12.97 2.89
CA ALA A 214 19.30 13.08 2.80
C ALA A 214 19.91 11.81 2.19
N HIS A 215 19.50 10.63 2.64
CA HIS A 215 20.05 9.37 2.13
C HIS A 215 19.65 9.10 0.67
N VAL A 216 18.39 9.32 0.29
CA VAL A 216 17.97 9.08 -1.10
C VAL A 216 18.70 10.01 -2.06
N LYS A 217 18.91 11.30 -1.72
CA LYS A 217 19.76 12.20 -2.53
C LYS A 217 21.16 11.65 -2.71
N LYS A 218 21.79 11.22 -1.62
CA LYS A 218 23.12 10.62 -1.62
C LYS A 218 23.17 9.37 -2.49
N TRP A 219 22.22 8.44 -2.32
CA TRP A 219 22.21 7.17 -3.06
C TRP A 219 21.95 7.35 -4.56
N ILE A 220 21.08 8.28 -4.94
CA ILE A 220 20.88 8.63 -6.35
C ILE A 220 22.18 9.21 -6.95
N ALA A 221 22.88 10.09 -6.23
CA ALA A 221 24.18 10.62 -6.67
C ALA A 221 25.26 9.54 -6.80
N GLN A 222 25.14 8.43 -6.07
CA GLN A 222 26.00 7.24 -6.18
C GLN A 222 25.55 6.26 -7.28
N GLY A 223 24.53 6.60 -8.07
CA GLY A 223 24.01 5.76 -9.16
C GLY A 223 23.15 4.57 -8.70
N ILE A 224 22.63 4.59 -7.45
CA ILE A 224 21.66 3.57 -7.01
C ILE A 224 20.32 3.85 -7.72
N PRO A 225 19.72 2.85 -8.39
CA PRO A 225 18.57 3.06 -9.27
C PRO A 225 17.23 3.17 -8.49
N ILE A 226 17.09 4.21 -7.67
CA ILE A 226 15.87 4.53 -6.93
C ILE A 226 14.95 5.36 -7.82
N ASP A 227 13.80 4.82 -8.21
CA ASP A 227 12.81 5.54 -9.02
C ASP A 227 11.82 6.33 -8.17
N GLY A 228 11.49 5.85 -6.97
CA GLY A 228 10.45 6.46 -6.16
C GLY A 228 10.63 6.34 -4.66
N ILE A 229 9.87 7.18 -3.94
CA ILE A 229 9.70 7.12 -2.48
C ILE A 229 8.23 6.86 -2.19
N GLY A 230 7.95 5.83 -1.37
CA GLY A 230 6.64 5.54 -0.80
C GLY A 230 6.54 6.06 0.63
N SER A 231 5.48 6.80 0.91
CA SER A 231 5.07 7.15 2.27
C SER A 231 3.89 6.28 2.66
N GLN A 232 4.04 5.46 3.70
CA GLN A 232 2.95 4.60 4.18
C GLN A 232 1.72 5.41 4.58
N THR A 233 1.91 6.48 5.32
CA THR A 233 0.85 7.44 5.67
C THR A 233 -0.26 6.79 6.53
N HIS A 234 0.15 6.04 7.56
CA HIS A 234 -0.72 5.57 8.63
C HIS A 234 -0.94 6.69 9.64
N LEU A 235 -2.12 7.32 9.60
CA LEU A 235 -2.36 8.58 10.31
C LEU A 235 -3.26 8.44 11.53
N ASP A 236 -3.06 9.37 12.46
CA ASP A 236 -4.05 9.77 13.45
C ASP A 236 -4.87 10.97 12.94
N PRO A 237 -6.09 11.21 13.47
CA PRO A 237 -6.91 12.35 13.10
C PRO A 237 -6.16 13.68 13.25
N GLY A 238 -6.25 14.53 12.22
CA GLY A 238 -5.60 15.85 12.19
C GLY A 238 -4.16 15.84 11.66
N ALA A 239 -3.54 14.67 11.45
CA ALA A 239 -2.16 14.58 10.95
C ALA A 239 -2.03 14.78 9.42
N ALA A 240 -3.14 14.85 8.69
CA ALA A 240 -3.17 14.96 7.24
C ALA A 240 -2.51 16.24 6.66
N TYR A 241 -2.50 17.33 7.41
CA TYR A 241 -2.07 18.66 6.91
C TYR A 241 -0.57 18.75 6.58
N GLY A 242 0.26 17.87 7.14
CA GLY A 242 1.70 17.80 6.84
C GLY A 242 2.03 17.09 5.53
N VAL A 243 1.14 16.23 5.04
CA VAL A 243 1.40 15.27 3.96
C VAL A 243 1.88 15.95 2.67
N GLN A 244 1.25 17.06 2.25
CA GLN A 244 1.66 17.75 1.01
C GLN A 244 3.10 18.24 1.08
N SER A 245 3.49 18.90 2.18
CA SER A 245 4.86 19.40 2.36
C SER A 245 5.89 18.26 2.44
N ALA A 246 5.53 17.14 3.08
CA ALA A 246 6.39 15.95 3.13
C ALA A 246 6.59 15.34 1.73
N LEU A 247 5.51 15.17 0.94
CA LEU A 247 5.61 14.71 -0.44
C LEU A 247 6.46 15.63 -1.33
N GLN A 248 6.38 16.94 -1.14
CA GLN A 248 7.23 17.91 -1.85
C GLN A 248 8.71 17.74 -1.49
N GLN A 249 9.03 17.51 -0.21
CA GLN A 249 10.40 17.22 0.22
C GLN A 249 10.92 15.91 -0.39
N MET A 250 10.12 14.84 -0.38
CA MET A 250 10.47 13.58 -1.04
C MET A 250 10.68 13.78 -2.56
N ALA A 251 9.79 14.52 -3.22
CA ALA A 251 9.89 14.81 -4.65
C ALA A 251 11.14 15.64 -5.02
N SER A 252 11.73 16.38 -4.07
CA SER A 252 12.95 17.16 -4.25
C SER A 252 14.24 16.35 -4.26
N THR A 253 14.17 15.05 -3.93
CA THR A 253 15.37 14.18 -3.83
C THR A 253 15.98 13.80 -5.16
N GLY A 254 15.28 14.00 -6.26
CA GLY A 254 15.69 13.55 -7.59
C GLY A 254 14.94 12.31 -8.08
N VAL A 255 14.11 11.67 -7.25
CA VAL A 255 13.26 10.55 -7.67
C VAL A 255 12.28 10.98 -8.77
N LYS A 256 11.87 10.03 -9.60
CA LYS A 256 10.88 10.23 -10.67
C LYS A 256 9.47 10.33 -10.12
N GLU A 257 9.17 9.56 -9.09
CA GLU A 257 7.84 9.38 -8.52
C GLU A 257 7.86 9.45 -6.99
N VAL A 258 6.76 9.90 -6.39
CA VAL A 258 6.42 9.67 -4.99
C VAL A 258 5.01 9.09 -4.92
N ALA A 259 4.70 8.30 -3.90
CA ALA A 259 3.38 7.71 -3.73
C ALA A 259 3.00 7.65 -2.25
N ILE A 260 1.69 7.71 -1.98
CA ILE A 260 1.11 7.32 -0.71
C ILE A 260 0.76 5.83 -0.84
N THR A 261 1.35 4.99 0.02
CA THR A 261 1.40 3.54 -0.23
C THR A 261 0.52 2.70 0.69
N GLU A 262 0.11 3.23 1.85
CA GLU A 262 -0.57 2.42 2.88
C GLU A 262 -1.59 3.24 3.71
N LEU A 263 -2.28 4.18 3.07
CA LEU A 263 -3.16 5.13 3.75
C LEU A 263 -4.23 4.43 4.58
N ASP A 264 -4.20 4.67 5.86
CA ASP A 264 -5.33 4.53 6.77
C ASP A 264 -5.30 5.68 7.79
N ILE A 265 -6.49 6.15 8.21
CA ILE A 265 -6.58 7.26 9.17
C ILE A 265 -7.54 6.81 10.27
N ARG A 266 -7.04 6.71 11.51
CA ARG A 266 -7.88 6.29 12.64
C ARG A 266 -9.21 7.05 12.65
N SER A 267 -10.33 6.34 12.81
CA SER A 267 -11.72 6.84 12.75
C SER A 267 -12.14 7.45 11.41
N ALA A 268 -11.30 7.36 10.39
CA ALA A 268 -11.53 7.83 9.03
C ALA A 268 -12.20 9.22 8.92
N PRO A 269 -11.63 10.32 9.50
CA PRO A 269 -12.20 11.63 9.37
C PRO A 269 -12.30 12.03 7.89
N ALA A 270 -13.48 12.42 7.45
CA ALA A 270 -13.75 12.73 6.05
C ALA A 270 -12.84 13.84 5.52
N ASN A 271 -12.63 14.89 6.32
CA ASN A 271 -11.78 16.00 5.94
C ASN A 271 -10.31 15.59 5.75
N ASP A 272 -9.77 14.73 6.61
CA ASP A 272 -8.37 14.29 6.52
C ASP A 272 -8.13 13.47 5.24
N TYR A 273 -9.06 12.61 4.87
CA TYR A 273 -9.00 11.89 3.59
C TYR A 273 -9.05 12.84 2.38
N ALA A 274 -9.87 13.91 2.44
CA ALA A 274 -9.90 14.93 1.40
C ALA A 274 -8.56 15.70 1.33
N VAL A 275 -7.98 16.06 2.48
CA VAL A 275 -6.68 16.75 2.57
C VAL A 275 -5.56 15.90 1.98
N VAL A 276 -5.47 14.62 2.35
CA VAL A 276 -4.47 13.68 1.80
C VAL A 276 -4.64 13.51 0.29
N THR A 277 -5.89 13.39 -0.19
CA THR A 277 -6.16 13.26 -1.62
C THR A 277 -5.68 14.50 -2.38
N LYS A 278 -6.02 15.69 -1.89
CA LYS A 278 -5.57 16.97 -2.47
C LYS A 278 -4.05 17.13 -2.40
N ALA A 279 -3.41 16.68 -1.32
CA ALA A 279 -1.96 16.70 -1.20
C ALA A 279 -1.28 15.95 -2.35
N CYS A 280 -1.75 14.74 -2.68
CA CYS A 280 -1.21 13.99 -3.82
C CYS A 280 -1.53 14.69 -5.15
N LEU A 281 -2.72 15.23 -5.33
CA LEU A 281 -3.08 15.97 -6.55
C LEU A 281 -2.17 17.18 -6.79
N ASN A 282 -1.84 17.93 -5.73
CA ASN A 282 -1.03 19.16 -5.78
C ASN A 282 0.48 18.91 -5.97
N VAL A 283 0.96 17.69 -5.78
CA VAL A 283 2.37 17.32 -5.98
C VAL A 283 2.53 16.61 -7.33
N PRO A 284 3.16 17.24 -8.34
CA PRO A 284 3.22 16.67 -9.70
C PRO A 284 3.80 15.24 -9.74
N LYS A 285 4.85 14.96 -8.94
CA LYS A 285 5.48 13.65 -8.87
C LYS A 285 4.70 12.63 -8.04
N CYS A 286 3.62 13.03 -7.32
CA CYS A 286 2.76 12.05 -6.66
C CYS A 286 1.92 11.33 -7.71
N VAL A 287 2.15 10.02 -7.84
CA VAL A 287 1.53 9.20 -8.89
C VAL A 287 0.27 8.51 -8.44
N GLY A 288 0.08 8.30 -7.14
CA GLY A 288 -1.09 7.56 -6.65
C GLY A 288 -1.19 7.47 -5.14
N ILE A 289 -2.33 6.95 -4.71
CA ILE A 289 -2.68 6.67 -3.32
C ILE A 289 -3.13 5.22 -3.25
N THR A 290 -2.59 4.46 -2.29
CA THR A 290 -3.08 3.12 -1.92
C THR A 290 -3.64 3.21 -0.50
N VAL A 291 -4.93 2.91 -0.29
CA VAL A 291 -5.49 2.71 1.05
C VAL A 291 -5.17 1.30 1.54
N TRP A 292 -4.80 1.15 2.83
CA TRP A 292 -4.33 -0.13 3.36
C TRP A 292 -5.47 -1.05 3.79
N GLY A 293 -6.42 -1.26 2.88
CA GLY A 293 -7.58 -2.11 3.03
C GLY A 293 -8.83 -1.54 2.38
N VAL A 294 -9.78 -2.41 2.07
CA VAL A 294 -11.09 -1.99 1.54
C VAL A 294 -12.04 -1.65 2.69
N SER A 295 -12.25 -2.59 3.61
CA SER A 295 -13.26 -2.52 4.67
C SER A 295 -12.64 -2.60 6.06
N ASP A 296 -13.17 -1.83 7.00
CA ASP A 296 -12.81 -1.88 8.42
C ASP A 296 -12.92 -3.30 9.02
N LYS A 297 -13.72 -4.18 8.41
CA LYS A 297 -13.86 -5.59 8.80
C LYS A 297 -12.53 -6.35 8.70
N ASP A 298 -11.76 -6.07 7.66
CA ASP A 298 -10.57 -6.82 7.27
C ASP A 298 -9.28 -6.02 7.51
N SER A 299 -9.38 -4.83 8.11
CA SER A 299 -8.22 -3.97 8.42
C SER A 299 -7.26 -4.62 9.40
N TRP A 300 -5.96 -4.47 9.18
CA TRP A 300 -4.93 -4.84 10.16
C TRP A 300 -5.07 -4.06 11.49
N ARG A 301 -5.63 -2.84 11.41
CA ARG A 301 -5.97 -1.98 12.54
C ARG A 301 -7.44 -2.14 12.94
N LYS A 302 -7.88 -3.37 13.22
CA LYS A 302 -9.29 -3.80 13.34
C LYS A 302 -10.21 -2.88 14.16
N GLU A 303 -9.69 -2.22 15.21
CA GLU A 303 -10.48 -1.40 16.11
C GLU A 303 -10.33 0.11 15.84
N LYS A 304 -9.71 0.48 14.73
CA LYS A 304 -9.44 1.88 14.42
C LYS A 304 -10.41 2.48 13.41
N ASP A 305 -11.26 1.67 12.75
CA ASP A 305 -12.24 2.07 11.73
C ASP A 305 -11.65 3.07 10.72
N GLY A 306 -10.43 2.76 10.24
CA GLY A 306 -9.57 3.70 9.53
C GLY A 306 -9.77 3.76 8.01
N LEU A 307 -10.64 2.92 7.42
CA LEU A 307 -10.74 2.74 5.98
C LEU A 307 -11.95 3.46 5.35
N LEU A 308 -12.06 3.37 4.02
CA LEU A 308 -13.12 4.06 3.27
C LEU A 308 -14.50 3.37 3.36
N PHE A 309 -14.51 2.06 3.66
CA PHE A 309 -15.73 1.27 3.79
C PHE A 309 -15.83 0.68 5.20
N ASN A 310 -17.05 0.68 5.72
CA ASN A 310 -17.34 0.13 7.04
C ASN A 310 -17.31 -1.42 7.04
N ARG A 311 -17.56 -2.04 8.20
CA ARG A 311 -17.55 -3.51 8.39
C ARG A 311 -18.58 -4.27 7.54
N TYR A 312 -19.55 -3.55 6.96
CA TYR A 312 -20.58 -4.08 6.06
C TYR A 312 -20.28 -3.77 4.58
N TYR A 313 -19.05 -3.31 4.27
CA TYR A 313 -18.62 -2.90 2.92
C TYR A 313 -19.44 -1.73 2.34
N GLN A 314 -20.07 -0.91 3.21
CA GLN A 314 -20.76 0.31 2.81
C GLN A 314 -19.78 1.49 2.83
N PRO A 315 -19.86 2.43 1.87
CA PRO A 315 -19.00 3.60 1.85
C PRO A 315 -19.27 4.50 3.05
N LYS A 316 -18.18 4.97 3.67
CA LYS A 316 -18.20 5.90 4.80
C LYS A 316 -18.17 7.35 4.30
N PRO A 317 -18.42 8.37 5.16
CA PRO A 317 -18.25 9.78 4.78
C PRO A 317 -16.88 10.09 4.18
N ALA A 318 -15.81 9.40 4.60
CA ALA A 318 -14.47 9.51 4.04
C ALA A 318 -14.42 9.17 2.55
N TYR A 319 -15.14 8.14 2.09
CA TYR A 319 -15.25 7.83 0.67
C TYR A 319 -15.88 8.99 -0.13
N GLY A 320 -16.97 9.55 0.37
CA GLY A 320 -17.62 10.72 -0.24
C GLY A 320 -16.69 11.95 -0.30
N ALA A 321 -15.86 12.14 0.74
CA ALA A 321 -14.89 13.23 0.77
C ALA A 321 -13.75 13.04 -0.27
N VAL A 322 -13.28 11.82 -0.48
CA VAL A 322 -12.34 11.49 -1.56
C VAL A 322 -12.97 11.77 -2.93
N VAL A 323 -14.20 11.32 -3.18
CA VAL A 323 -14.95 11.63 -4.42
C VAL A 323 -15.03 13.12 -4.67
N ASN A 324 -15.40 13.89 -3.65
CA ASN A 324 -15.51 15.36 -3.76
C ASN A 324 -14.16 16.04 -4.01
N ALA A 325 -13.07 15.54 -3.42
CA ALA A 325 -11.73 16.07 -3.66
C ALA A 325 -11.21 15.77 -5.07
N LEU A 326 -11.74 14.73 -5.73
CA LEU A 326 -11.40 14.33 -7.09
C LEU A 326 -12.28 14.97 -8.18
N ARG A 327 -13.38 15.64 -7.84
CA ARG A 327 -14.21 16.44 -8.76
C ARG A 327 -13.52 17.75 -9.12
#